data_5f82782806506963c8dcdfa1f6314ad8
#
_entry.id   5f82782806506963c8dcdfa1f6314ad8
#
_cell.length_a   1.000
_cell.length_b   1.000
_cell.length_c   1.000
_cell.angle_alpha   90.00
_cell.angle_beta   90.00
_cell.angle_gamma   90.00
#
_symmetry.space_group_name_H-M   'P 1'
#
loop_
_entity.id
_entity.type
_entity.pdbx_description
1 polymer ?
#
loop_
_entity_poly.entity_id
_entity_poly.type
_entity_poly.pdbx_seq_one_letter_code
_entity_poly.pdbx_strand_id
1 'polypeptide(L)'
;EETLMAAYIMQTFDMEWGSIIAGLRIEDTEYQTVGYRLATISGDIGYENIAAGAKEELNVKRTYTNYLPSVHLNYDLAEDKKLRLSYSTGISRPSYIESRAAASINSISQSIAGGNPFLKEEESWGLDASFEWYYADASLFSITVFHREIDNVISESNEKVDGSLYDDTAVPGELWDLAAFGNGKDGQLQGLEVSFVGRLDNYIDGFFSGFGASLNVGLIDSEYTTPEGLTFALPGQSDTNYNASIFYEDKGFSARITYRYRSEWLDETETGAVFGLDGGVYWAHQMRLDASIRYDLEELTGHKASIFVDFNNISDESDMRYTSAPWNVNQVESFGRAFTAGLRYAF
;
A
#
# COMPACT_ATOMS: atom_id res chain seq x y z
N GLU A 1 -10.43 11.42 20.01
CA GLU A 1 -10.23 10.27 20.91
C GLU A 1 -10.79 9.01 20.26
N GLU A 2 -10.06 7.90 20.39
CA GLU A 2 -10.49 6.59 19.91
C GLU A 2 -10.24 5.56 21.00
N THR A 3 -11.23 4.71 21.23
CA THR A 3 -11.14 3.58 22.16
C THR A 3 -11.49 2.31 21.39
N LEU A 4 -10.57 1.34 21.39
CA LEU A 4 -10.74 0.04 20.76
C LEU A 4 -10.75 -1.05 21.81
N MET A 5 -11.78 -1.90 21.78
CA MET A 5 -11.84 -3.15 22.54
C MET A 5 -11.91 -4.30 21.54
N ALA A 6 -11.11 -5.34 21.74
CA ALA A 6 -11.07 -6.47 20.84
C ALA A 6 -10.96 -7.81 21.60
N ALA A 7 -11.61 -8.82 21.04
CA ALA A 7 -11.47 -10.21 21.47
C ALA A 7 -11.36 -11.12 20.26
N TYR A 8 -10.64 -12.24 20.39
CA TYR A 8 -10.56 -13.23 19.31
C TYR A 8 -10.56 -14.66 19.86
N ILE A 9 -11.01 -15.57 19.02
CA ILE A 9 -10.86 -17.02 19.21
C ILE A 9 -10.30 -17.60 17.92
N MET A 10 -9.38 -18.54 18.04
CA MET A 10 -8.78 -19.24 16.92
C MET A 10 -8.55 -20.71 17.29
N GLN A 11 -8.82 -21.61 16.34
CA GLN A 11 -8.63 -23.03 16.49
C GLN A 11 -7.87 -23.59 15.28
N THR A 12 -6.87 -24.42 15.57
CA THR A 12 -6.16 -25.22 14.56
C THR A 12 -6.61 -26.66 14.67
N PHE A 13 -6.93 -27.25 13.52
CA PHE A 13 -7.26 -28.67 13.36
C PHE A 13 -6.16 -29.31 12.50
N ASP A 14 -5.32 -30.11 13.12
CA ASP A 14 -4.27 -30.87 12.43
C ASP A 14 -4.85 -32.22 11.95
N MET A 15 -4.55 -32.56 10.68
CA MET A 15 -5.00 -33.75 10.01
C MET A 15 -3.81 -34.43 9.29
N GLU A 16 -3.94 -35.69 8.90
CA GLU A 16 -2.87 -36.41 8.18
C GLU A 16 -2.47 -35.76 6.83
N TRP A 17 -3.38 -34.99 6.23
CA TRP A 17 -3.19 -34.34 4.94
C TRP A 17 -2.86 -32.83 5.06
N GLY A 18 -2.72 -32.29 6.28
CA GLY A 18 -2.44 -30.87 6.47
C GLY A 18 -3.20 -30.26 7.66
N SER A 19 -3.62 -29.00 7.57
CA SER A 19 -4.30 -28.31 8.66
C SER A 19 -5.39 -27.34 8.19
N ILE A 20 -6.39 -27.15 9.05
CA ILE A 20 -7.37 -26.06 8.94
C ILE A 20 -7.22 -25.15 10.14
N ILE A 21 -7.10 -23.84 9.89
CA ILE A 21 -7.09 -22.80 10.92
C ILE A 21 -8.35 -21.97 10.71
N ALA A 22 -9.18 -21.85 11.73
CA ALA A 22 -10.37 -21.01 11.70
C ALA A 22 -10.35 -20.03 12.88
N GLY A 23 -10.70 -18.79 12.63
CA GLY A 23 -10.68 -17.72 13.61
C GLY A 23 -11.83 -16.75 13.45
N LEU A 24 -12.20 -16.11 14.55
CA LEU A 24 -13.10 -14.96 14.59
C LEU A 24 -12.51 -13.92 15.53
N ARG A 25 -12.35 -12.72 15.03
CA ARG A 25 -12.01 -11.53 15.82
C ARG A 25 -13.20 -10.59 15.83
N ILE A 26 -13.51 -10.02 16.98
CA ILE A 26 -14.56 -9.02 17.16
C ILE A 26 -13.88 -7.77 17.70
N GLU A 27 -14.16 -6.64 17.06
CA GLU A 27 -13.66 -5.33 17.48
C GLU A 27 -14.82 -4.38 17.72
N ASP A 28 -14.83 -3.73 18.88
CA ASP A 28 -15.75 -2.66 19.21
C ASP A 28 -14.97 -1.36 19.30
N THR A 29 -15.35 -0.38 18.47
CA THR A 29 -14.66 0.89 18.35
C THR A 29 -15.58 2.03 18.75
N GLU A 30 -15.13 2.85 19.69
CA GLU A 30 -15.73 4.13 20.02
C GLU A 30 -14.79 5.24 19.52
N TYR A 31 -15.29 6.10 18.64
CA TYR A 31 -14.57 7.24 18.10
C TYR A 31 -15.30 8.53 18.46
N GLN A 32 -14.56 9.56 18.92
CA GLN A 32 -15.08 10.89 19.21
C GLN A 32 -14.14 11.96 18.64
N THR A 33 -14.70 12.91 17.91
CA THR A 33 -14.00 14.09 17.44
C THR A 33 -14.76 15.35 17.82
N VAL A 34 -14.03 16.41 18.16
CA VAL A 34 -14.59 17.71 18.53
C VAL A 34 -13.97 18.76 17.65
N GLY A 35 -14.78 19.60 17.04
CA GLY A 35 -14.36 20.74 16.23
C GLY A 35 -15.37 21.87 16.36
N TYR A 36 -15.23 22.89 15.52
CA TYR A 36 -16.09 24.07 15.57
C TYR A 36 -16.54 24.47 14.18
N ARG A 37 -17.77 24.91 14.05
CA ARG A 37 -18.35 25.46 12.82
C ARG A 37 -18.94 26.84 13.08
N LEU A 38 -19.14 27.66 12.05
CA LEU A 38 -19.91 28.90 12.16
C LEU A 38 -21.36 28.56 12.54
N ALA A 39 -21.95 29.35 13.48
CA ALA A 39 -23.30 29.08 13.97
C ALA A 39 -24.39 29.26 12.90
N THR A 40 -24.11 29.97 11.84
CA THR A 40 -25.02 30.21 10.71
C THR A 40 -25.03 29.11 9.68
N ILE A 41 -24.16 28.09 9.82
CA ILE A 41 -24.00 27.03 8.85
C ILE A 41 -24.79 25.80 9.26
N SER A 42 -25.54 25.24 8.33
CA SER A 42 -26.19 23.95 8.45
C SER A 42 -25.33 22.76 7.93
N GLY A 43 -24.06 22.99 7.65
CA GLY A 43 -23.14 21.98 7.14
C GLY A 43 -22.42 21.19 8.24
N ASP A 44 -21.81 20.08 7.87
CA ASP A 44 -21.23 19.10 8.79
C ASP A 44 -19.74 19.28 9.06
N ILE A 45 -19.09 20.32 8.49
CA ILE A 45 -17.67 20.57 8.64
C ILE A 45 -17.42 21.60 9.75
N GLY A 46 -16.56 21.21 10.71
CA GLY A 46 -16.15 22.07 11.80
C GLY A 46 -14.93 22.94 11.45
N TYR A 47 -14.68 23.97 12.25
CA TYR A 47 -13.53 24.87 12.11
C TYR A 47 -12.62 24.78 13.31
N GLU A 48 -11.31 24.77 13.07
CA GLU A 48 -10.32 24.85 14.14
C GLU A 48 -10.16 26.28 14.71
N ASN A 49 -10.40 27.29 13.88
CA ASN A 49 -10.15 28.65 14.28
C ASN A 49 -11.40 29.35 14.87
N ILE A 50 -11.34 29.65 16.14
CA ILE A 50 -12.41 30.27 16.93
C ILE A 50 -12.35 31.82 16.91
N ALA A 51 -11.45 32.42 16.13
CA ALA A 51 -11.05 33.81 16.32
C ALA A 51 -12.14 34.86 16.06
N ALA A 52 -13.17 34.58 15.28
CA ALA A 52 -14.20 35.60 14.98
C ALA A 52 -15.58 34.94 14.77
N GLY A 53 -16.61 35.55 15.31
CA GLY A 53 -18.01 35.21 15.06
C GLY A 53 -18.60 34.14 15.97
N ALA A 54 -19.89 33.92 15.84
CA ALA A 54 -20.64 32.90 16.58
C ALA A 54 -20.29 31.51 16.00
N LYS A 55 -19.68 30.63 16.82
CA LYS A 55 -19.27 29.27 16.45
C LYS A 55 -19.99 28.27 17.30
N GLU A 56 -20.37 27.19 16.66
CA GLU A 56 -21.00 26.05 17.32
C GLU A 56 -19.98 24.92 17.44
N GLU A 57 -19.92 24.29 18.60
CA GLU A 57 -19.11 23.10 18.80
C GLU A 57 -19.78 21.92 18.09
N LEU A 58 -19.03 21.26 17.23
CA LEU A 58 -19.42 20.01 16.60
C LEU A 58 -18.75 18.85 17.35
N ASN A 59 -19.54 18.08 18.08
CA ASN A 59 -19.09 16.90 18.78
C ASN A 59 -19.72 15.67 18.15
N VAL A 60 -18.91 14.89 17.46
CA VAL A 60 -19.35 13.67 16.77
C VAL A 60 -18.80 12.47 17.51
N LYS A 61 -19.71 11.62 17.96
CA LYS A 61 -19.40 10.33 18.58
C LYS A 61 -20.01 9.21 17.74
N ARG A 62 -19.18 8.20 17.44
CA ARG A 62 -19.57 7.01 16.70
C ARG A 62 -19.12 5.76 17.46
N THR A 63 -19.96 4.72 17.40
CA THR A 63 -19.62 3.39 17.94
C THR A 63 -20.03 2.38 16.89
N TYR A 64 -19.13 1.43 16.61
CA TYR A 64 -19.40 0.36 15.66
C TYR A 64 -18.66 -0.91 16.05
N THR A 65 -19.17 -2.05 15.62
CA THR A 65 -18.63 -3.38 15.92
C THR A 65 -18.37 -4.13 14.64
N ASN A 66 -17.14 -4.58 14.42
CA ASN A 66 -16.74 -5.37 13.26
C ASN A 66 -16.52 -6.84 13.66
N TYR A 67 -16.97 -7.74 12.80
CA TYR A 67 -16.77 -9.18 12.91
C TYR A 67 -15.82 -9.63 11.81
N LEU A 68 -14.66 -10.16 12.19
CA LEU A 68 -13.57 -10.47 11.28
C LEU A 68 -13.29 -11.98 11.28
N PRO A 69 -14.06 -12.78 10.56
CA PRO A 69 -13.79 -14.21 10.38
C PRO A 69 -12.63 -14.46 9.45
N SER A 70 -11.88 -15.55 9.68
CA SER A 70 -10.87 -16.06 8.78
C SER A 70 -10.82 -17.58 8.79
N VAL A 71 -10.53 -18.18 7.62
CA VAL A 71 -10.33 -19.62 7.48
C VAL A 71 -9.15 -19.86 6.54
N HIS A 72 -8.21 -20.70 6.98
CA HIS A 72 -7.05 -21.09 6.19
C HIS A 72 -6.97 -22.62 6.11
N LEU A 73 -6.89 -23.14 4.90
CA LEU A 73 -6.65 -24.54 4.59
C LEU A 73 -5.22 -24.67 4.08
N ASN A 74 -4.41 -25.49 4.74
CA ASN A 74 -3.11 -25.93 4.26
C ASN A 74 -3.22 -27.43 3.92
N TYR A 75 -3.09 -27.75 2.64
CA TYR A 75 -3.20 -29.11 2.15
C TYR A 75 -1.87 -29.60 1.60
N ASP A 76 -1.34 -30.67 2.17
CA ASP A 76 -0.09 -31.30 1.75
C ASP A 76 -0.38 -32.26 0.59
N LEU A 77 -0.20 -31.77 -0.65
CA LEU A 77 -0.36 -32.58 -1.87
C LEU A 77 0.69 -33.70 -1.99
N ALA A 78 1.91 -33.41 -1.50
CA ALA A 78 3.04 -34.32 -1.37
C ALA A 78 4.00 -33.75 -0.33
N GLU A 79 5.08 -34.47 0.00
CA GLU A 79 6.10 -33.99 0.95
C GLU A 79 6.71 -32.65 0.52
N ASP A 80 6.82 -32.43 -0.79
CA ASP A 80 7.42 -31.26 -1.43
C ASP A 80 6.39 -30.28 -2.04
N LYS A 81 5.08 -30.54 -1.93
CA LYS A 81 4.04 -29.74 -2.59
C LYS A 81 2.91 -29.40 -1.63
N LYS A 82 2.54 -28.12 -1.59
CA LYS A 82 1.46 -27.61 -0.76
C LYS A 82 0.45 -26.81 -1.57
N LEU A 83 -0.82 -26.96 -1.21
CA LEU A 83 -1.89 -26.08 -1.65
C LEU A 83 -2.41 -25.33 -0.43
N ARG A 84 -2.50 -24.01 -0.54
CA ARG A 84 -3.08 -23.16 0.51
C ARG A 84 -4.29 -22.43 -0.06
N LEU A 85 -5.38 -22.47 0.68
CA LEU A 85 -6.56 -21.69 0.40
C LEU A 85 -6.87 -20.83 1.62
N SER A 86 -7.21 -19.59 1.41
CA SER A 86 -7.63 -18.72 2.51
C SER A 86 -8.84 -17.88 2.16
N TYR A 87 -9.68 -17.67 3.18
CA TYR A 87 -10.66 -16.61 3.25
C TYR A 87 -10.31 -15.74 4.44
N SER A 88 -10.27 -14.44 4.24
CA SER A 88 -9.97 -13.48 5.31
C SER A 88 -10.78 -12.21 5.15
N THR A 89 -11.06 -11.56 6.27
CA THR A 89 -11.69 -10.25 6.32
C THR A 89 -10.79 -9.27 7.05
N GLY A 90 -10.94 -7.98 6.76
CA GLY A 90 -10.16 -6.91 7.37
C GLY A 90 -10.92 -5.60 7.43
N ILE A 91 -10.42 -4.67 8.21
CA ILE A 91 -10.93 -3.29 8.27
C ILE A 91 -9.76 -2.31 8.24
N SER A 92 -10.02 -1.14 7.65
CA SER A 92 -9.14 0.02 7.72
C SER A 92 -9.95 1.20 8.26
N ARG A 93 -9.48 1.82 9.33
CA ARG A 93 -10.15 2.96 9.94
C ARG A 93 -9.69 4.25 9.30
N PRO A 94 -10.59 5.25 9.17
CA PRO A 94 -10.17 6.59 8.77
C PRO A 94 -9.05 7.11 9.70
N SER A 95 -8.04 7.74 9.13
CA SER A 95 -7.02 8.42 9.92
C SER A 95 -7.62 9.62 10.67
N TYR A 96 -6.90 10.11 11.68
CA TYR A 96 -7.34 11.30 12.42
C TYR A 96 -7.42 12.56 11.54
N ILE A 97 -6.63 12.64 10.48
CA ILE A 97 -6.68 13.76 9.52
C ILE A 97 -7.95 13.66 8.69
N GLU A 98 -8.28 12.50 8.19
CA GLU A 98 -9.48 12.24 7.37
C GLU A 98 -10.76 12.42 8.16
N SER A 99 -10.78 12.01 9.43
CA SER A 99 -11.96 11.99 10.28
C SER A 99 -12.09 13.19 11.24
N ARG A 100 -11.19 14.18 11.18
CA ARG A 100 -11.27 15.36 12.05
C ARG A 100 -12.50 16.22 11.76
N ALA A 101 -13.11 16.77 12.81
CA ALA A 101 -14.20 17.74 12.70
C ALA A 101 -13.66 19.18 12.53
N ALA A 102 -12.74 19.39 11.59
CA ALA A 102 -12.06 20.67 11.39
C ALA A 102 -11.71 20.91 9.92
N ALA A 103 -11.73 22.18 9.51
CA ALA A 103 -11.34 22.61 8.17
C ALA A 103 -10.41 23.81 8.21
N SER A 104 -9.50 23.88 7.25
CA SER A 104 -8.66 25.03 6.94
C SER A 104 -9.30 25.82 5.80
N ILE A 105 -9.37 27.14 5.92
CA ILE A 105 -10.04 28.02 4.97
C ILE A 105 -9.02 29.01 4.42
N ASN A 106 -9.00 29.14 3.09
CA ASN A 106 -8.20 30.15 2.40
C ASN A 106 -9.12 31.04 1.56
N SER A 107 -9.45 32.23 2.11
CA SER A 107 -10.35 33.20 1.45
C SER A 107 -9.75 33.81 0.19
N ILE A 108 -8.41 33.79 0.02
CA ILE A 108 -7.74 34.34 -1.17
C ILE A 108 -7.87 33.39 -2.34
N SER A 109 -7.61 32.10 -2.12
CA SER A 109 -7.73 31.06 -3.16
C SER A 109 -9.14 30.49 -3.24
N GLN A 110 -10.06 30.91 -2.37
CA GLN A 110 -11.44 30.43 -2.31
C GLN A 110 -11.50 28.90 -2.15
N SER A 111 -10.66 28.38 -1.26
CA SER A 111 -10.51 26.94 -1.03
C SER A 111 -10.66 26.59 0.45
N ILE A 112 -11.24 25.43 0.69
CA ILE A 112 -11.50 24.84 1.99
C ILE A 112 -10.92 23.42 1.97
N ALA A 113 -10.13 23.07 2.98
CA ALA A 113 -9.62 21.71 3.14
C ALA A 113 -9.94 21.18 4.53
N GLY A 114 -10.63 20.04 4.64
CA GLY A 114 -11.09 19.53 5.93
C GLY A 114 -11.20 18.02 6.01
N GLY A 115 -11.45 17.53 7.21
CA GLY A 115 -11.80 16.15 7.46
C GLY A 115 -13.32 15.94 7.41
N ASN A 116 -13.73 14.67 7.41
CA ASN A 116 -15.12 14.27 7.49
C ASN A 116 -15.33 13.34 8.71
N PRO A 117 -15.93 13.83 9.79
CA PRO A 117 -16.14 13.04 11.00
C PRO A 117 -17.19 11.93 10.86
N PHE A 118 -17.87 11.86 9.71
CA PHE A 118 -18.89 10.86 9.41
C PHE A 118 -18.38 9.70 8.54
N LEU A 119 -17.10 9.69 8.22
CA LEU A 119 -16.49 8.60 7.47
C LEU A 119 -16.73 7.25 8.15
N LYS A 120 -17.09 6.26 7.36
CA LYS A 120 -17.13 4.86 7.78
C LYS A 120 -15.74 4.24 7.59
N GLU A 121 -15.50 3.21 8.37
CA GLU A 121 -14.36 2.33 8.13
C GLU A 121 -14.48 1.60 6.79
N GLU A 122 -13.36 1.38 6.13
CA GLU A 122 -13.28 0.45 5.01
C GLU A 122 -13.36 -0.98 5.55
N GLU A 123 -14.19 -1.80 4.95
CA GLU A 123 -14.31 -3.22 5.23
C GLU A 123 -13.86 -4.03 4.02
N SER A 124 -13.17 -5.13 4.25
CA SER A 124 -12.70 -5.97 3.15
C SER A 124 -12.89 -7.46 3.44
N TRP A 125 -13.10 -8.21 2.36
CA TRP A 125 -12.96 -9.65 2.38
C TRP A 125 -12.12 -10.12 1.20
N GLY A 126 -11.50 -11.29 1.32
CA GLY A 126 -10.69 -11.81 0.25
C GLY A 126 -10.53 -13.32 0.26
N LEU A 127 -10.21 -13.82 -0.93
CA LEU A 127 -9.88 -15.21 -1.20
C LEU A 127 -8.49 -15.30 -1.80
N ASP A 128 -7.70 -16.26 -1.33
CA ASP A 128 -6.40 -16.60 -1.90
C ASP A 128 -6.32 -18.09 -2.18
N ALA A 129 -5.64 -18.45 -3.26
CA ALA A 129 -5.24 -19.82 -3.57
C ALA A 129 -3.78 -19.83 -4.00
N SER A 130 -2.94 -20.56 -3.29
CA SER A 130 -1.49 -20.67 -3.55
C SER A 130 -1.08 -22.12 -3.70
N PHE A 131 -0.31 -22.40 -4.75
CA PHE A 131 0.40 -23.64 -4.93
C PHE A 131 1.89 -23.40 -4.71
N GLU A 132 2.53 -24.22 -3.88
CA GLU A 132 3.96 -24.17 -3.54
C GLU A 132 4.62 -25.50 -3.86
N TRP A 133 5.76 -25.45 -4.54
CA TRP A 133 6.57 -26.62 -4.84
C TRP A 133 8.02 -26.40 -4.40
N TYR A 134 8.43 -27.11 -3.35
CA TYR A 134 9.77 -27.13 -2.79
C TYR A 134 10.60 -28.19 -3.50
N TYR A 135 10.99 -27.93 -4.75
CA TYR A 135 11.51 -28.93 -5.68
C TYR A 135 12.96 -29.36 -5.45
N ALA A 136 13.72 -28.64 -4.60
CA ALA A 136 15.06 -28.97 -4.15
C ALA A 136 15.44 -28.14 -2.91
N ASP A 137 16.62 -28.36 -2.34
CA ASP A 137 17.13 -27.60 -1.21
C ASP A 137 17.21 -26.10 -1.56
N ALA A 138 16.69 -25.25 -0.67
CA ALA A 138 16.61 -23.78 -0.86
C ALA A 138 16.02 -23.36 -2.23
N SER A 139 15.14 -24.20 -2.81
CA SER A 139 14.53 -23.98 -4.12
C SER A 139 13.01 -24.09 -4.03
N LEU A 140 12.32 -23.07 -4.53
CA LEU A 140 10.87 -22.94 -4.45
C LEU A 140 10.32 -22.39 -5.77
N PHE A 141 9.21 -22.98 -6.20
CA PHE A 141 8.30 -22.39 -7.16
C PHE A 141 6.95 -22.20 -6.49
N SER A 142 6.36 -21.01 -6.59
CA SER A 142 5.00 -20.78 -6.13
C SER A 142 4.20 -19.93 -7.12
N ILE A 143 2.90 -20.18 -7.12
CA ILE A 143 1.92 -19.40 -7.87
C ILE A 143 0.72 -19.15 -6.95
N THR A 144 0.32 -17.87 -6.85
CA THR A 144 -0.81 -17.45 -6.02
C THR A 144 -1.77 -16.63 -6.88
N VAL A 145 -3.05 -16.93 -6.76
CA VAL A 145 -4.14 -16.08 -7.27
C VAL A 145 -4.91 -15.54 -6.08
N PHE A 146 -5.34 -14.29 -6.17
CA PHE A 146 -6.08 -13.66 -5.11
C PHE A 146 -7.17 -12.73 -5.65
N HIS A 147 -8.18 -12.53 -4.82
CA HIS A 147 -9.26 -11.56 -5.05
C HIS A 147 -9.63 -10.89 -3.72
N ARG A 148 -9.84 -9.58 -3.75
CA ARG A 148 -10.27 -8.75 -2.63
C ARG A 148 -11.40 -7.86 -3.07
N GLU A 149 -12.42 -7.72 -2.21
CA GLU A 149 -13.45 -6.70 -2.29
C GLU A 149 -13.28 -5.75 -1.11
N ILE A 150 -13.48 -4.47 -1.34
CA ILE A 150 -13.33 -3.41 -0.34
C ILE A 150 -14.56 -2.53 -0.38
N ASP A 151 -15.29 -2.48 0.71
CA ASP A 151 -16.46 -1.62 0.88
C ASP A 151 -16.07 -0.30 1.51
N ASN A 152 -16.77 0.78 1.18
CA ASN A 152 -16.60 2.12 1.75
C ASN A 152 -15.20 2.72 1.54
N VAL A 153 -14.55 2.51 0.41
CA VAL A 153 -13.19 3.04 0.11
C VAL A 153 -13.13 4.52 0.43
N ILE A 154 -12.16 4.92 1.26
CA ILE A 154 -11.96 6.32 1.65
C ILE A 154 -11.09 6.98 0.61
N SER A 155 -11.57 8.07 0.03
CA SER A 155 -10.81 8.88 -0.92
C SER A 155 -11.10 10.37 -0.73
N GLU A 156 -10.23 11.19 -1.30
CA GLU A 156 -10.49 12.62 -1.39
C GLU A 156 -11.75 12.87 -2.22
N SER A 157 -12.57 13.77 -1.72
CA SER A 157 -13.78 14.29 -2.35
C SER A 157 -13.62 15.77 -2.53
N ASN A 158 -13.91 16.24 -3.72
CA ASN A 158 -13.74 17.65 -4.06
C ASN A 158 -15.06 18.19 -4.64
N GLU A 159 -15.65 19.12 -3.93
CA GLU A 159 -16.95 19.68 -4.26
C GLU A 159 -16.87 21.20 -4.40
N LYS A 160 -17.83 21.78 -5.12
CA LYS A 160 -18.08 23.22 -5.12
C LYS A 160 -19.16 23.52 -4.07
N VAL A 161 -18.81 24.31 -3.08
CA VAL A 161 -19.71 24.70 -1.98
C VAL A 161 -19.86 26.22 -1.92
N ASP A 162 -20.95 26.69 -1.37
CA ASP A 162 -21.12 28.12 -1.08
C ASP A 162 -20.12 28.56 -0.01
N GLY A 163 -19.15 29.40 -0.39
CA GLY A 163 -18.08 29.86 0.49
C GLY A 163 -18.58 30.58 1.73
N SER A 164 -19.75 31.23 1.65
CA SER A 164 -20.34 31.90 2.81
C SER A 164 -20.79 30.95 3.92
N LEU A 165 -20.86 29.67 3.64
CA LEU A 165 -21.07 28.65 4.67
C LEU A 165 -19.85 28.43 5.55
N TYR A 166 -18.68 28.89 5.14
CA TYR A 166 -17.39 28.64 5.81
C TYR A 166 -16.65 29.92 6.20
N ASP A 167 -16.84 30.99 5.45
CA ASP A 167 -16.17 32.28 5.67
C ASP A 167 -17.19 33.41 5.63
N ASP A 168 -17.30 34.21 6.73
CA ASP A 168 -18.19 35.36 6.86
C ASP A 168 -17.88 36.48 5.86
N THR A 169 -16.69 36.48 5.26
CA THR A 169 -16.28 37.46 4.26
C THR A 169 -16.61 37.06 2.82
N ALA A 170 -17.02 35.82 2.61
CA ALA A 170 -17.42 35.32 1.30
C ALA A 170 -18.80 35.86 0.90
N VAL A 171 -18.99 36.05 -0.40
CA VAL A 171 -20.27 36.48 -0.94
C VAL A 171 -21.23 35.28 -0.99
N PRO A 172 -22.45 35.39 -0.43
CA PRO A 172 -23.41 34.30 -0.50
C PRO A 172 -23.67 33.83 -1.96
N GLY A 173 -23.57 32.52 -2.19
CA GLY A 173 -23.69 31.90 -3.51
C GLY A 173 -22.40 31.90 -4.33
N GLU A 174 -21.30 32.43 -3.82
CA GLU A 174 -19.99 32.28 -4.44
C GLU A 174 -19.42 30.88 -4.16
N LEU A 175 -19.12 30.14 -5.23
CA LEU A 175 -18.68 28.74 -5.14
C LEU A 175 -17.17 28.63 -4.87
N TRP A 176 -16.84 28.03 -3.76
CA TRP A 176 -15.47 27.72 -3.35
C TRP A 176 -15.17 26.23 -3.51
N ASP A 177 -13.88 25.89 -3.65
CA ASP A 177 -13.43 24.52 -3.71
C ASP A 177 -13.36 23.92 -2.30
N LEU A 178 -14.11 22.86 -2.03
CA LEU A 178 -14.02 22.06 -0.82
C LEU A 178 -13.29 20.76 -1.13
N ALA A 179 -12.09 20.59 -0.57
CA ALA A 179 -11.38 19.34 -0.51
C ALA A 179 -11.63 18.66 0.85
N ALA A 180 -12.30 17.52 0.84
CA ALA A 180 -12.63 16.74 2.03
C ALA A 180 -12.39 15.25 1.75
N PHE A 181 -12.84 14.39 2.64
CA PHE A 181 -12.81 12.94 2.45
C PHE A 181 -14.22 12.38 2.41
N GLY A 182 -14.43 11.37 1.56
CA GLY A 182 -15.71 10.67 1.45
C GLY A 182 -15.51 9.16 1.39
N ASN A 183 -16.55 8.41 1.75
CA ASN A 183 -16.60 7.00 1.39
C ASN A 183 -17.13 6.89 -0.03
N GLY A 184 -16.28 6.41 -0.93
CA GLY A 184 -16.66 6.02 -2.27
C GLY A 184 -17.53 4.78 -2.28
N LYS A 185 -17.73 4.24 -3.44
CA LYS A 185 -18.33 2.92 -3.60
C LYS A 185 -17.26 1.84 -3.38
N ASP A 186 -17.63 0.63 -3.75
CA ASP A 186 -16.81 -0.55 -3.59
C ASP A 186 -15.52 -0.44 -4.41
N GLY A 187 -14.45 -1.02 -3.91
CA GLY A 187 -13.20 -1.24 -4.58
C GLY A 187 -12.93 -2.73 -4.73
N GLN A 188 -12.16 -3.11 -5.75
CA GLN A 188 -11.71 -4.48 -5.94
C GLN A 188 -10.23 -4.54 -6.28
N LEU A 189 -9.61 -5.64 -5.90
CA LEU A 189 -8.23 -5.97 -6.20
C LEU A 189 -8.12 -7.45 -6.49
N GLN A 190 -7.57 -7.82 -7.64
CA GLN A 190 -7.34 -9.21 -8.01
C GLN A 190 -6.00 -9.36 -8.71
N GLY A 191 -5.41 -10.54 -8.63
CA GLY A 191 -4.13 -10.72 -9.27
C GLY A 191 -3.57 -12.12 -9.24
N LEU A 192 -2.42 -12.21 -9.88
CA LEU A 192 -1.59 -13.39 -9.98
C LEU A 192 -0.18 -13.04 -9.51
N GLU A 193 0.37 -13.83 -8.60
CA GLU A 193 1.76 -13.72 -8.19
C GLU A 193 2.50 -15.02 -8.49
N VAL A 194 3.70 -14.92 -9.06
CA VAL A 194 4.60 -16.04 -9.32
C VAL A 194 5.92 -15.77 -8.63
N SER A 195 6.38 -16.71 -7.83
CA SER A 195 7.69 -16.65 -7.20
C SER A 195 8.51 -17.88 -7.57
N PHE A 196 9.77 -17.66 -7.87
CA PHE A 196 10.75 -18.69 -8.16
C PHE A 196 12.07 -18.35 -7.48
N VAL A 197 12.67 -19.34 -6.85
CA VAL A 197 14.07 -19.33 -6.44
C VAL A 197 14.67 -20.70 -6.72
N GLY A 198 15.86 -20.71 -7.29
CA GLY A 198 16.56 -21.95 -7.60
C GLY A 198 18.07 -21.80 -7.54
N ARG A 199 18.75 -22.90 -7.19
CA ARG A 199 20.21 -23.01 -7.09
C ARG A 199 20.69 -24.13 -7.96
N LEU A 200 21.85 -23.94 -8.60
CA LEU A 200 22.45 -24.96 -9.45
C LEU A 200 23.21 -26.05 -8.69
N ASP A 201 23.59 -25.81 -7.42
CA ASP A 201 24.24 -26.81 -6.56
C ASP A 201 23.38 -28.04 -6.31
N ASN A 202 22.09 -27.99 -6.53
CA ASN A 202 21.19 -29.13 -6.50
C ASN A 202 21.37 -30.10 -7.70
N TYR A 203 22.07 -29.67 -8.77
CA TYR A 203 22.10 -30.39 -10.04
C TYR A 203 23.51 -30.59 -10.59
N ILE A 204 24.45 -29.74 -10.28
CA ILE A 204 25.81 -29.75 -10.82
C ILE A 204 26.84 -29.41 -9.75
N ASP A 205 28.05 -29.92 -9.90
CA ASP A 205 29.19 -29.60 -9.04
C ASP A 205 30.13 -28.61 -9.71
N GLY A 206 31.09 -28.07 -8.92
CA GLY A 206 32.14 -27.19 -9.37
C GLY A 206 31.75 -25.72 -9.45
N PHE A 207 32.46 -24.94 -10.23
CA PHE A 207 32.28 -23.49 -10.26
C PHE A 207 30.83 -23.02 -10.51
N PHE A 208 30.14 -23.69 -11.42
CA PHE A 208 28.78 -23.29 -11.79
C PHE A 208 27.72 -23.63 -10.71
N SER A 209 28.06 -24.52 -9.76
CA SER A 209 27.13 -24.83 -8.65
C SER A 209 26.81 -23.61 -7.78
N GLY A 210 27.70 -22.64 -7.68
CA GLY A 210 27.46 -21.41 -6.91
C GLY A 210 26.39 -20.50 -7.50
N PHE A 211 25.96 -20.70 -8.74
CA PHE A 211 24.91 -19.85 -9.33
C PHE A 211 23.51 -20.22 -8.85
N GLY A 212 22.72 -19.17 -8.73
CA GLY A 212 21.28 -19.26 -8.50
C GLY A 212 20.54 -18.08 -9.11
N ALA A 213 19.24 -18.21 -9.19
CA ALA A 213 18.36 -17.16 -9.68
C ALA A 213 17.11 -17.05 -8.81
N SER A 214 16.54 -15.85 -8.72
CA SER A 214 15.23 -15.62 -8.15
C SER A 214 14.40 -14.69 -9.04
N LEU A 215 13.10 -14.96 -9.07
CA LEU A 215 12.12 -14.17 -9.83
C LEU A 215 10.85 -14.05 -9.00
N ASN A 216 10.33 -12.83 -8.87
CA ASN A 216 8.99 -12.56 -8.37
C ASN A 216 8.27 -11.70 -9.40
N VAL A 217 7.06 -12.07 -9.77
CA VAL A 217 6.21 -11.34 -10.72
C VAL A 217 4.83 -11.18 -10.09
N GLY A 218 4.32 -9.96 -10.07
CA GLY A 218 2.94 -9.65 -9.72
C GLY A 218 2.24 -9.03 -10.93
N LEU A 219 1.09 -9.59 -11.28
CA LEU A 219 0.14 -9.04 -12.25
C LEU A 219 -1.15 -8.77 -11.49
N ILE A 220 -1.53 -7.51 -11.37
CA ILE A 220 -2.56 -7.06 -10.46
C ILE A 220 -3.49 -6.11 -11.20
N ASP A 221 -4.77 -6.33 -11.06
CA ASP A 221 -5.82 -5.46 -11.56
C ASP A 221 -6.60 -4.92 -10.36
N SER A 222 -6.84 -3.61 -10.33
CA SER A 222 -7.53 -2.95 -9.24
C SER A 222 -8.38 -1.80 -9.73
N GLU A 223 -9.52 -1.61 -9.09
CA GLU A 223 -10.36 -0.45 -9.31
C GLU A 223 -11.11 -0.04 -8.04
N TYR A 224 -11.43 1.23 -7.93
CA TYR A 224 -12.37 1.76 -6.96
C TYR A 224 -13.15 2.92 -7.55
N THR A 225 -14.31 3.22 -6.98
CA THR A 225 -15.16 4.32 -7.42
C THR A 225 -15.18 5.40 -6.33
N THR A 226 -14.80 6.63 -6.70
CA THR A 226 -14.81 7.79 -5.80
C THR A 226 -16.24 8.18 -5.39
N PRO A 227 -16.42 9.05 -4.36
CA PRO A 227 -17.73 9.56 -3.99
C PRO A 227 -18.48 10.23 -5.14
N GLU A 228 -17.78 10.88 -6.07
CA GLU A 228 -18.33 11.54 -7.26
C GLU A 228 -18.71 10.56 -8.38
N GLY A 229 -18.34 9.28 -8.24
CA GLY A 229 -18.64 8.24 -9.20
C GLY A 229 -17.62 8.06 -10.32
N LEU A 230 -16.42 8.57 -10.16
CA LEU A 230 -15.29 8.32 -11.06
C LEU A 230 -14.59 7.02 -10.66
N THR A 231 -14.09 6.27 -11.65
CA THR A 231 -13.40 5.00 -11.41
C THR A 231 -11.91 5.14 -11.70
N PHE A 232 -11.09 4.71 -10.76
CA PHE A 232 -9.62 4.72 -10.82
C PHE A 232 -9.06 3.38 -10.33
N ALA A 233 -7.79 3.11 -10.65
CA ALA A 233 -7.02 2.09 -9.96
C ALA A 233 -6.81 2.47 -8.48
N LEU A 234 -6.64 1.51 -7.59
CA LEU A 234 -6.32 1.79 -6.18
C LEU A 234 -5.00 2.56 -6.08
N PRO A 235 -4.94 3.66 -5.30
CA PRO A 235 -3.73 4.43 -5.13
C PRO A 235 -2.55 3.58 -4.63
N GLY A 236 -1.38 3.82 -5.20
CA GLY A 236 -0.19 3.06 -4.88
C GLY A 236 -0.11 1.66 -5.53
N GLN A 237 -1.14 1.19 -6.23
CA GLN A 237 -1.16 -0.10 -6.90
C GLN A 237 -0.69 0.00 -8.35
N SER A 238 0.24 -0.88 -8.74
CA SER A 238 0.73 -1.02 -10.12
C SER A 238 0.23 -2.32 -10.72
N ASP A 239 -0.14 -2.32 -12.00
CA ASP A 239 -0.64 -3.52 -12.70
C ASP A 239 0.43 -4.59 -12.87
N THR A 240 1.69 -4.19 -12.99
CA THR A 240 2.80 -5.10 -13.19
C THR A 240 3.99 -4.70 -12.34
N ASN A 241 4.48 -5.64 -11.54
CA ASN A 241 5.75 -5.49 -10.86
C ASN A 241 6.54 -6.79 -10.97
N TYR A 242 7.87 -6.68 -11.12
CA TYR A 242 8.73 -7.84 -11.04
C TYR A 242 10.11 -7.50 -10.50
N ASN A 243 10.70 -8.52 -9.88
CA ASN A 243 12.03 -8.48 -9.31
C ASN A 243 12.77 -9.75 -9.73
N ALA A 244 13.83 -9.59 -10.49
CA ALA A 244 14.64 -10.70 -11.00
C ALA A 244 16.09 -10.55 -10.52
N SER A 245 16.67 -11.61 -9.97
CA SER A 245 18.06 -11.62 -9.55
C SER A 245 18.80 -12.85 -10.09
N ILE A 246 20.05 -12.64 -10.43
CA ILE A 246 21.03 -13.72 -10.60
C ILE A 246 22.08 -13.52 -9.50
N PHE A 247 22.45 -14.59 -8.84
CA PHE A 247 23.44 -14.56 -7.79
C PHE A 247 24.44 -15.70 -7.92
N TYR A 248 25.61 -15.49 -7.33
CA TYR A 248 26.67 -16.49 -7.19
C TYR A 248 27.13 -16.53 -5.74
N GLU A 249 27.21 -17.72 -5.16
CA GLU A 249 27.66 -17.91 -3.78
C GLU A 249 28.55 -19.17 -3.72
N ASP A 250 29.84 -18.98 -3.38
CA ASP A 250 30.81 -20.07 -3.16
C ASP A 250 31.94 -19.60 -2.25
N LYS A 251 32.32 -20.42 -1.26
CA LYS A 251 33.50 -20.24 -0.39
C LYS A 251 33.66 -18.84 0.16
N GLY A 252 32.61 -18.31 0.76
CA GLY A 252 32.60 -16.97 1.36
C GLY A 252 32.47 -15.82 0.35
N PHE A 253 32.57 -16.09 -0.95
CA PHE A 253 32.27 -15.09 -1.99
C PHE A 253 30.80 -15.11 -2.33
N SER A 254 30.17 -13.93 -2.37
CA SER A 254 28.83 -13.75 -2.88
C SER A 254 28.73 -12.52 -3.79
N ALA A 255 28.03 -12.67 -4.90
CA ALA A 255 27.72 -11.61 -5.82
C ALA A 255 26.27 -11.71 -6.28
N ARG A 256 25.59 -10.59 -6.44
CA ARG A 256 24.18 -10.55 -6.88
C ARG A 256 23.97 -9.36 -7.79
N ILE A 257 23.19 -9.56 -8.84
CA ILE A 257 22.64 -8.51 -9.70
C ILE A 257 21.14 -8.64 -9.62
N THR A 258 20.45 -7.53 -9.35
CA THR A 258 18.99 -7.46 -9.21
C THR A 258 18.44 -6.40 -10.15
N TYR A 259 17.45 -6.78 -10.94
CA TYR A 259 16.65 -5.88 -11.76
C TYR A 259 15.23 -5.82 -11.20
N ARG A 260 14.75 -4.61 -10.95
CA ARG A 260 13.40 -4.33 -10.46
C ARG A 260 12.67 -3.47 -11.46
N TYR A 261 11.41 -3.81 -11.69
CA TYR A 261 10.47 -3.06 -12.52
C TYR A 261 9.15 -2.91 -11.80
N ARG A 262 8.58 -1.75 -11.92
CA ARG A 262 7.23 -1.43 -11.49
C ARG A 262 6.57 -0.60 -12.59
N SER A 263 5.37 -0.99 -13.07
CA SER A 263 4.60 -0.18 -14.00
C SER A 263 4.11 1.11 -13.32
N GLU A 264 3.60 2.04 -14.09
CA GLU A 264 3.00 3.26 -13.54
C GLU A 264 1.90 2.95 -12.54
N TRP A 265 1.64 3.87 -11.62
CA TRP A 265 0.57 3.74 -10.63
C TRP A 265 -0.02 5.11 -10.31
N LEU A 266 -1.31 5.10 -9.97
CA LEU A 266 -1.99 6.25 -9.41
C LEU A 266 -1.38 6.58 -8.04
N ASP A 267 -0.98 7.83 -7.81
CA ASP A 267 -0.51 8.34 -6.53
C ASP A 267 -1.68 8.95 -5.74
N GLU A 268 -2.37 9.88 -6.37
CA GLU A 268 -3.54 10.55 -5.81
C GLU A 268 -4.52 10.94 -6.92
N THR A 269 -5.79 11.14 -6.56
CA THR A 269 -6.79 11.72 -7.46
C THR A 269 -6.86 13.22 -7.20
N GLU A 270 -6.48 14.03 -8.20
CA GLU A 270 -6.78 15.45 -8.17
C GLU A 270 -8.18 15.70 -8.75
N THR A 271 -8.84 16.71 -8.22
CA THR A 271 -10.13 17.12 -8.72
C THR A 271 -10.01 18.02 -9.91
N GLY A 272 -10.77 17.68 -10.90
CA GLY A 272 -10.98 18.43 -12.10
C GLY A 272 -10.21 17.81 -13.26
N ALA A 273 -10.96 17.30 -14.24
CA ALA A 273 -10.41 16.85 -15.51
C ALA A 273 -9.55 17.96 -16.12
N VAL A 274 -8.26 17.74 -16.25
CA VAL A 274 -7.36 18.61 -16.98
C VAL A 274 -7.47 18.22 -18.45
N PHE A 275 -7.92 19.14 -19.30
CA PHE A 275 -8.13 18.93 -20.74
C PHE A 275 -9.06 17.75 -21.10
N GLY A 276 -10.05 17.42 -20.23
CA GLY A 276 -10.98 16.31 -20.46
C GLY A 276 -10.40 14.92 -20.15
N LEU A 277 -9.24 14.87 -19.50
CA LEU A 277 -8.63 13.66 -18.98
C LEU A 277 -9.06 13.45 -17.53
N ASP A 278 -8.85 12.23 -17.01
CA ASP A 278 -9.06 11.94 -15.61
C ASP A 278 -8.19 12.87 -14.73
N GLY A 279 -8.57 13.21 -13.56
CA GLY A 279 -7.79 14.08 -12.65
C GLY A 279 -6.71 13.33 -11.86
N GLY A 280 -6.24 12.17 -12.32
CA GLY A 280 -5.27 11.37 -11.60
C GLY A 280 -3.85 11.92 -11.67
N VAL A 281 -3.12 11.80 -10.58
CA VAL A 281 -1.68 12.04 -10.53
C VAL A 281 -0.98 10.69 -10.49
N TYR A 282 -0.01 10.49 -11.38
CA TYR A 282 0.63 9.20 -11.59
C TYR A 282 2.14 9.30 -11.42
N TRP A 283 2.72 8.30 -10.80
CA TRP A 283 4.13 8.00 -10.99
C TRP A 283 4.29 7.14 -12.25
N ALA A 284 5.20 7.55 -13.14
CA ALA A 284 5.58 6.74 -14.29
C ALA A 284 6.24 5.42 -13.86
N HIS A 285 6.34 4.48 -14.78
CA HIS A 285 7.03 3.22 -14.51
C HIS A 285 8.44 3.47 -13.95
N GLN A 286 8.88 2.60 -13.06
CA GLN A 286 10.20 2.64 -12.45
C GLN A 286 11.00 1.39 -12.79
N MET A 287 12.30 1.57 -13.08
CA MET A 287 13.27 0.51 -13.30
C MET A 287 14.48 0.76 -12.39
N ARG A 288 15.06 -0.30 -11.86
CA ARG A 288 16.31 -0.21 -11.07
C ARG A 288 17.17 -1.43 -11.33
N LEU A 289 18.44 -1.18 -11.60
CA LEU A 289 19.47 -2.21 -11.66
C LEU A 289 20.44 -1.99 -10.53
N ASP A 290 20.55 -2.96 -9.63
CA ASP A 290 21.43 -2.94 -8.48
C ASP A 290 22.39 -4.13 -8.54
N ALA A 291 23.57 -4.00 -7.93
CA ALA A 291 24.49 -5.11 -7.75
C ALA A 291 25.15 -5.06 -6.37
N SER A 292 25.48 -6.22 -5.83
CA SER A 292 26.22 -6.34 -4.59
C SER A 292 27.30 -7.41 -4.71
N ILE A 293 28.44 -7.17 -4.08
CA ILE A 293 29.54 -8.14 -3.95
C ILE A 293 29.95 -8.16 -2.49
N ARG A 294 30.15 -9.35 -1.95
CA ARG A 294 30.65 -9.55 -0.58
C ARG A 294 31.65 -10.69 -0.57
N TYR A 295 32.67 -10.53 0.29
CA TYR A 295 33.61 -11.59 0.56
C TYR A 295 33.79 -11.76 2.08
N ASP A 296 33.55 -12.96 2.57
CA ASP A 296 33.79 -13.34 3.96
C ASP A 296 35.29 -13.65 4.14
N LEU A 297 35.90 -13.02 5.11
CA LEU A 297 37.33 -13.14 5.41
C LEU A 297 37.60 -14.15 6.52
N GLU A 298 36.58 -14.82 7.10
CA GLU A 298 36.75 -15.70 8.27
C GLU A 298 37.70 -16.85 7.96
N GLU A 299 37.56 -17.50 6.79
CA GLU A 299 38.44 -18.58 6.37
C GLU A 299 39.91 -18.14 6.17
N LEU A 300 40.12 -16.90 5.74
CA LEU A 300 41.47 -16.37 5.46
C LEU A 300 42.16 -15.82 6.72
N THR A 301 41.41 -15.22 7.64
CA THR A 301 41.96 -14.44 8.73
C THR A 301 41.74 -15.08 10.11
N GLY A 302 40.82 -16.08 10.20
CA GLY A 302 40.37 -16.64 11.46
C GLY A 302 39.49 -15.69 12.27
N HIS A 303 39.11 -14.54 11.70
CA HIS A 303 38.25 -13.55 12.35
C HIS A 303 36.96 -13.35 11.55
N LYS A 304 35.85 -13.14 12.27
CA LYS A 304 34.55 -12.81 11.66
C LYS A 304 34.56 -11.43 11.02
N ALA A 305 35.10 -11.37 9.84
CA ALA A 305 35.19 -10.12 9.05
C ALA A 305 34.66 -10.34 7.64
N SER A 306 34.09 -9.31 7.03
CA SER A 306 33.69 -9.34 5.62
C SER A 306 33.89 -7.97 4.98
N ILE A 307 34.23 -7.96 3.71
CA ILE A 307 34.25 -6.77 2.85
C ILE A 307 33.04 -6.81 1.92
N PHE A 308 32.51 -5.64 1.58
CA PHE A 308 31.37 -5.55 0.67
C PHE A 308 31.44 -4.29 -0.20
N VAL A 309 30.81 -4.39 -1.34
CA VAL A 309 30.55 -3.26 -2.26
C VAL A 309 29.13 -3.41 -2.78
N ASP A 310 28.33 -2.35 -2.60
CA ASP A 310 26.96 -2.25 -3.11
C ASP A 310 26.90 -1.13 -4.14
N PHE A 311 26.27 -1.41 -5.28
CA PHE A 311 25.97 -0.48 -6.36
C PHE A 311 24.45 -0.34 -6.46
N ASN A 312 23.95 0.88 -6.36
CA ASN A 312 22.53 1.18 -6.44
C ASN A 312 22.27 2.06 -7.66
N ASN A 313 21.15 1.78 -8.34
CA ASN A 313 20.70 2.52 -9.50
C ASN A 313 21.76 2.60 -10.62
N ILE A 314 22.35 1.45 -10.99
CA ILE A 314 23.40 1.39 -12.03
C ILE A 314 22.90 1.95 -13.36
N SER A 315 21.63 1.77 -13.66
CA SER A 315 20.96 2.31 -14.87
C SER A 315 20.83 3.83 -14.89
N ASP A 316 21.02 4.52 -13.74
CA ASP A 316 20.86 5.97 -13.59
C ASP A 316 19.45 6.48 -13.91
N GLU A 317 18.46 5.72 -13.51
CA GLU A 317 17.05 6.03 -13.72
C GLU A 317 16.59 7.16 -12.82
N SER A 318 15.69 8.00 -13.35
CA SER A 318 14.99 9.05 -12.62
C SER A 318 13.51 8.72 -12.52
N ASP A 319 12.88 9.13 -11.43
CA ASP A 319 11.45 8.97 -11.21
C ASP A 319 10.70 10.20 -11.73
N MET A 320 9.59 9.97 -12.41
CA MET A 320 8.79 11.02 -13.01
C MET A 320 7.35 10.93 -12.51
N ARG A 321 6.78 12.05 -12.11
CA ARG A 321 5.40 12.20 -11.70
C ARG A 321 4.68 13.15 -12.66
N TYR A 322 3.45 12.83 -13.04
CA TYR A 322 2.68 13.60 -14.00
C TYR A 322 1.19 13.62 -13.64
N THR A 323 0.46 14.62 -14.11
CA THR A 323 -0.99 14.74 -13.91
C THR A 323 -1.71 14.39 -15.19
N SER A 324 -2.61 13.42 -15.15
CA SER A 324 -3.52 12.95 -16.20
C SER A 324 -2.86 12.40 -17.46
N ALA A 325 -1.67 12.84 -17.84
CA ALA A 325 -0.97 12.36 -19.02
C ALA A 325 0.55 12.55 -18.93
N PRO A 326 1.36 11.62 -19.47
CA PRO A 326 2.84 11.62 -19.34
C PRO A 326 3.56 12.87 -19.85
N TRP A 327 2.93 13.66 -20.70
CA TRP A 327 3.49 14.94 -21.17
C TRP A 327 3.25 16.10 -20.18
N ASN A 328 2.35 15.96 -19.21
CA ASN A 328 2.06 16.97 -18.19
C ASN A 328 2.83 16.66 -16.90
N VAL A 329 4.15 16.70 -16.99
CA VAL A 329 5.08 16.38 -15.90
C VAL A 329 5.03 17.47 -14.85
N ASN A 330 4.81 17.08 -13.59
CA ASN A 330 4.83 17.98 -12.44
C ASN A 330 6.04 17.78 -11.52
N GLN A 331 6.71 16.61 -11.59
CA GLN A 331 7.87 16.33 -10.76
C GLN A 331 8.83 15.35 -11.46
N VAL A 332 10.12 15.57 -11.28
CA VAL A 332 11.19 14.64 -11.66
C VAL A 332 12.17 14.54 -10.51
N GLU A 333 12.43 13.32 -10.06
CA GLU A 333 13.39 13.01 -9.00
C GLU A 333 14.56 12.22 -9.57
N SER A 334 15.77 12.73 -9.42
CA SER A 334 17.00 12.06 -9.86
C SER A 334 17.97 11.93 -8.70
N PHE A 335 18.11 10.70 -8.21
CA PHE A 335 19.03 10.38 -7.11
C PHE A 335 20.42 9.95 -7.61
N GLY A 336 20.55 9.66 -8.91
CA GLY A 336 21.78 9.22 -9.54
C GLY A 336 22.21 7.81 -9.13
N ARG A 337 23.42 7.45 -9.54
CA ARG A 337 24.09 6.21 -9.14
C ARG A 337 24.75 6.37 -7.79
N ALA A 338 24.66 5.37 -6.94
CA ALA A 338 25.36 5.35 -5.67
C ALA A 338 26.15 4.05 -5.50
N PHE A 339 27.29 4.12 -4.86
CA PHE A 339 28.03 2.95 -4.41
C PHE A 339 28.45 3.11 -2.96
N THR A 340 28.48 2.00 -2.24
CA THR A 340 28.96 1.92 -0.86
C THR A 340 29.94 0.78 -0.75
N ALA A 341 31.10 1.03 -0.18
CA ALA A 341 32.08 -0.01 0.14
C ALA A 341 32.39 0.01 1.63
N GLY A 342 32.57 -1.14 2.23
CA GLY A 342 32.80 -1.23 3.66
C GLY A 342 33.46 -2.53 4.11
N LEU A 343 33.96 -2.47 5.35
CA LEU A 343 34.46 -3.59 6.13
C LEU A 343 33.55 -3.78 7.34
N ARG A 344 33.07 -4.99 7.55
CA ARG A 344 32.36 -5.40 8.76
C ARG A 344 33.24 -6.32 9.57
N TYR A 345 33.36 -6.09 10.85
CA TYR A 345 34.12 -6.91 11.79
C TYR A 345 33.24 -7.20 13.03
N ALA A 346 33.19 -8.48 13.43
CA ALA A 346 32.51 -8.88 14.65
C ALA A 346 33.55 -9.30 15.69
N PHE A 347 33.45 -8.74 16.89
CA PHE A 347 34.31 -9.02 18.05
C PHE A 347 33.86 -10.25 18.80
#